data_f8a9db3e297455928a4a98c7ed7f6d7d
#
_entry.id   f8a9db3e297455928a4a98c7ed7f6d7d
#
_cell.length_a   1.000
_cell.length_b   1.000
_cell.length_c   1.000
_cell.angle_alpha   90.00
_cell.angle_beta   90.00
_cell.angle_gamma   90.00
#
_symmetry.space_group_name_H-M   'P 1'
#
loop_
_entity.id
_entity.type
_entity.pdbx_description
1 polymer ?
#
loop_
_entity_poly.entity_id
_entity_poly.type
_entity_poly.pdbx_seq_one_letter_code
_entity_poly.pdbx_strand_id
1 'polypeptide(L)'
;MTLNTRTAKGVFMTTEPHRPRIGIIGTGAIGGFYGLMLARAGFDVHFLLRSEFETVAHEGLQVKSAVHGDLHLQPVQAYRSATDMPSCDWLLVGTKSTGNAALGPIIRQVAAPDAKVLLLQNGLAVEDQLRAVLPDGLHILGGLCFVCVNRIAPGVVAHQAFGAVSVGYHSGPAADEASRLAVVEACSSLFKTAGIDAPVMANLQQARWQKLVWNVPYNGLSALLQAGTTGLMSDPDSRALIRALMDEVVQGAQACGHTLPADFAQHLLSVTDSMSDYKPSMYHDLAEKRPLELEAIYARPLAAAQAAGFDMARVRALYQALAFIDRGNRQAREES
;
A
#
# COMPACT_ATOMS: atom_id res chain seq x y z
N MET A 1 18.68 35.87 64.28
CA MET A 1 18.74 36.29 62.86
C MET A 1 18.68 35.02 62.05
N THR A 2 17.50 34.59 61.69
CA THR A 2 17.20 33.31 61.04
C THR A 2 16.82 33.60 59.59
N LEU A 3 17.69 33.18 58.63
CA LEU A 3 17.48 33.30 57.22
C LEU A 3 16.58 32.13 56.74
N ASN A 4 15.42 32.49 56.25
CA ASN A 4 14.46 31.60 55.62
C ASN A 4 14.79 31.43 54.12
N THR A 5 15.34 30.31 53.74
CA THR A 5 15.51 29.94 52.31
C THR A 5 14.26 29.27 51.80
N ARG A 6 13.47 29.98 51.00
CA ARG A 6 12.37 29.41 50.19
C ARG A 6 12.99 28.60 49.04
N THR A 7 12.81 27.28 49.06
CA THR A 7 13.06 26.40 47.94
C THR A 7 11.94 26.56 46.90
N ALA A 8 12.30 27.04 45.72
CA ALA A 8 11.40 27.04 44.57
C ALA A 8 11.14 25.57 44.11
N LYS A 9 9.90 25.12 44.23
CA LYS A 9 9.44 23.86 43.60
C LYS A 9 9.42 24.06 42.07
N GLY A 10 10.44 23.51 41.40
CA GLY A 10 10.42 23.36 39.94
C GLY A 10 9.31 22.39 39.57
N VAL A 11 8.26 22.90 38.89
CA VAL A 11 7.27 22.08 38.21
C VAL A 11 7.96 21.48 36.99
N PHE A 12 8.37 20.22 37.06
CA PHE A 12 8.73 19.45 35.91
C PHE A 12 7.42 19.19 35.13
N MET A 13 7.18 19.99 34.12
CA MET A 13 6.19 19.63 33.09
C MET A 13 6.75 18.41 32.37
N THR A 14 6.27 17.23 32.74
CA THR A 14 6.43 16.04 31.91
C THR A 14 5.59 16.29 30.66
N THR A 15 6.23 16.74 29.58
CA THR A 15 5.63 16.70 28.25
C THR A 15 5.36 15.23 27.97
N GLU A 16 4.10 14.81 27.94
CA GLU A 16 3.75 13.50 27.39
C GLU A 16 4.43 13.37 26.02
N PRO A 17 5.06 12.23 25.71
CA PRO A 17 5.69 12.06 24.40
C PRO A 17 4.63 12.32 23.34
N HIS A 18 4.89 13.30 22.49
CA HIS A 18 4.01 13.66 21.38
C HIS A 18 3.77 12.42 20.52
N ARG A 19 2.58 11.83 20.62
CA ARG A 19 2.18 10.72 19.74
C ARG A 19 2.04 11.29 18.33
N PRO A 20 2.70 10.69 17.32
CA PRO A 20 2.64 11.20 15.96
C PRO A 20 1.21 11.15 15.44
N ARG A 21 0.79 12.20 14.75
CA ARG A 21 -0.48 12.26 14.04
C ARG A 21 -0.36 11.57 12.70
N ILE A 22 -1.28 10.66 12.41
CA ILE A 22 -1.28 9.82 11.21
C ILE A 22 -2.47 10.17 10.33
N GLY A 23 -2.22 10.57 9.09
CA GLY A 23 -3.25 10.80 8.08
C GLY A 23 -3.38 9.61 7.12
N ILE A 24 -4.61 9.13 6.93
CA ILE A 24 -4.93 8.09 5.95
C ILE A 24 -5.51 8.75 4.70
N ILE A 25 -4.76 8.74 3.60
CA ILE A 25 -5.22 9.23 2.29
C ILE A 25 -5.69 8.04 1.46
N GLY A 26 -7.01 7.93 1.30
CA GLY A 26 -7.64 6.79 0.64
C GLY A 26 -8.03 5.68 1.62
N THR A 27 -9.19 5.86 2.26
CA THR A 27 -9.78 4.91 3.21
C THR A 27 -10.55 3.81 2.48
N GLY A 28 -9.86 3.12 1.55
CA GLY A 28 -10.34 1.89 0.92
C GLY A 28 -10.01 0.66 1.77
N ALA A 29 -9.90 -0.53 1.14
CA ALA A 29 -9.56 -1.75 1.87
C ALA A 29 -8.24 -1.66 2.64
N ILE A 30 -7.17 -1.18 1.99
CA ILE A 30 -5.83 -1.04 2.58
C ILE A 30 -5.81 0.06 3.65
N GLY A 31 -6.21 1.28 3.31
CA GLY A 31 -6.19 2.41 4.25
C GLY A 31 -7.17 2.22 5.41
N GLY A 32 -8.34 1.60 5.17
CA GLY A 32 -9.31 1.26 6.21
C GLY A 32 -8.75 0.24 7.20
N PHE A 33 -8.14 -0.85 6.70
CA PHE A 33 -7.54 -1.88 7.55
C PHE A 33 -6.40 -1.33 8.40
N TYR A 34 -5.35 -0.79 7.80
CA TYR A 34 -4.18 -0.31 8.55
C TYR A 34 -4.51 0.91 9.42
N GLY A 35 -5.34 1.83 8.93
CA GLY A 35 -5.76 2.99 9.71
C GLY A 35 -6.55 2.60 10.96
N LEU A 36 -7.47 1.64 10.85
CA LEU A 36 -8.23 1.13 12.00
C LEU A 36 -7.29 0.43 13.00
N MET A 37 -6.34 -0.39 12.54
CA MET A 37 -5.37 -1.06 13.42
C MET A 37 -4.52 -0.06 14.20
N LEU A 38 -4.03 0.99 13.53
CA LEU A 38 -3.25 2.07 14.16
C LEU A 38 -4.09 2.87 15.16
N ALA A 39 -5.32 3.22 14.83
CA ALA A 39 -6.22 3.94 15.74
C ALA A 39 -6.52 3.11 17.00
N ARG A 40 -6.74 1.81 16.87
CA ARG A 40 -6.93 0.89 18.00
C ARG A 40 -5.68 0.75 18.89
N ALA A 41 -4.51 0.92 18.32
CA ALA A 41 -3.25 0.97 19.07
C ALA A 41 -3.06 2.30 19.84
N GLY A 42 -4.02 3.22 19.71
CA GLY A 42 -4.03 4.52 20.43
C GLY A 42 -3.26 5.62 19.72
N PHE A 43 -2.95 5.48 18.43
CA PHE A 43 -2.44 6.59 17.62
C PHE A 43 -3.55 7.60 17.28
N ASP A 44 -3.16 8.87 17.08
CA ASP A 44 -4.06 9.94 16.61
C ASP A 44 -4.20 9.83 15.09
N VAL A 45 -5.26 9.13 14.63
CA VAL A 45 -5.46 8.77 13.21
C VAL A 45 -6.61 9.56 12.59
N HIS A 46 -6.34 10.21 11.46
CA HIS A 46 -7.26 11.05 10.69
C HIS A 46 -7.49 10.44 9.32
N PHE A 47 -8.75 10.31 8.90
CA PHE A 47 -9.14 9.60 7.69
C PHE A 47 -9.72 10.56 6.65
N LEU A 48 -9.03 10.71 5.50
CA LEU A 48 -9.56 11.44 4.36
C LEU A 48 -10.42 10.50 3.50
N LEU A 49 -11.71 10.80 3.42
CA LEU A 49 -12.70 10.02 2.69
C LEU A 49 -13.35 10.83 1.58
N ARG A 50 -13.84 10.14 0.54
CA ARG A 50 -14.63 10.74 -0.53
C ARG A 50 -16.09 10.26 -0.47
N SER A 51 -16.42 9.20 -1.20
CA SER A 51 -17.79 8.69 -1.32
C SER A 51 -18.36 8.05 -0.06
N GLU A 52 -17.52 7.60 0.89
CA GLU A 52 -17.95 6.89 2.10
C GLU A 52 -17.98 7.79 3.35
N PHE A 53 -17.76 9.08 3.19
CA PHE A 53 -17.64 10.00 4.31
C PHE A 53 -18.84 9.94 5.25
N GLU A 54 -20.06 10.06 4.72
CA GLU A 54 -21.29 10.08 5.54
C GLU A 54 -21.45 8.78 6.35
N THR A 55 -21.30 7.63 5.68
CA THR A 55 -21.41 6.33 6.35
C THR A 55 -20.34 6.18 7.44
N VAL A 56 -19.08 6.47 7.13
CA VAL A 56 -17.99 6.31 8.11
C VAL A 56 -18.10 7.30 9.26
N ALA A 57 -18.52 8.53 9.01
CA ALA A 57 -18.72 9.52 10.08
C ALA A 57 -19.84 9.12 11.06
N HIS A 58 -20.90 8.48 10.57
CA HIS A 58 -22.04 8.06 11.39
C HIS A 58 -21.89 6.66 11.99
N GLU A 59 -21.42 5.70 11.21
CA GLU A 59 -21.40 4.27 11.57
C GLU A 59 -20.02 3.77 11.99
N GLY A 60 -18.98 4.57 11.74
CA GLY A 60 -17.59 4.17 12.00
C GLY A 60 -16.98 3.33 10.89
N LEU A 61 -15.78 2.81 11.16
CA LEU A 61 -15.05 1.86 10.31
C LEU A 61 -15.13 0.47 10.93
N GLN A 62 -15.38 -0.53 10.09
CA GLN A 62 -15.45 -1.93 10.51
C GLN A 62 -14.44 -2.78 9.73
N VAL A 63 -13.78 -3.70 10.43
CA VAL A 63 -12.97 -4.75 9.81
C VAL A 63 -13.48 -6.11 10.29
N LYS A 64 -14.03 -6.89 9.37
CA LYS A 64 -14.40 -8.29 9.61
C LYS A 64 -13.16 -9.15 9.32
N SER A 65 -12.48 -9.58 10.36
CA SER A 65 -11.19 -10.22 10.23
C SER A 65 -11.22 -11.69 10.67
N ALA A 66 -10.80 -12.58 9.78
CA ALA A 66 -10.58 -13.98 10.13
C ALA A 66 -9.35 -14.19 11.06
N VAL A 67 -8.47 -13.17 11.15
CA VAL A 67 -7.24 -13.21 11.96
C VAL A 67 -7.41 -12.52 13.31
N HIS A 68 -8.10 -11.36 13.33
CA HIS A 68 -8.20 -10.49 14.52
C HIS A 68 -9.62 -10.44 15.11
N GLY A 69 -10.58 -11.19 14.53
CA GLY A 69 -12.01 -11.05 14.87
C GLY A 69 -12.62 -9.77 14.32
N ASP A 70 -13.89 -9.53 14.64
CA ASP A 70 -14.59 -8.34 14.18
C ASP A 70 -14.12 -7.10 14.97
N LEU A 71 -13.66 -6.10 14.26
CA LEU A 71 -13.15 -4.85 14.81
C LEU A 71 -14.04 -3.69 14.39
N HIS A 72 -14.30 -2.77 15.31
CA HIS A 72 -15.07 -1.56 15.07
C HIS A 72 -14.37 -0.34 15.68
N LEU A 73 -14.19 0.69 14.86
CA LEU A 73 -13.67 1.99 15.27
C LEU A 73 -14.79 3.03 15.18
N GLN A 74 -15.22 3.56 16.33
CA GLN A 74 -16.18 4.64 16.45
C GLN A 74 -15.95 5.37 17.77
N PRO A 75 -15.87 6.72 17.78
CA PRO A 75 -15.94 7.61 16.59
C PRO A 75 -14.71 7.51 15.69
N VAL A 76 -14.86 7.93 14.42
CA VAL A 76 -13.77 8.07 13.46
C VAL A 76 -13.49 9.54 13.24
N GLN A 77 -12.23 9.95 13.28
CA GLN A 77 -11.82 11.30 12.86
C GLN A 77 -11.83 11.37 11.32
N ALA A 78 -13.01 11.55 10.75
CA ALA A 78 -13.30 11.51 9.32
C ALA A 78 -13.33 12.92 8.72
N TYR A 79 -12.73 13.10 7.55
CA TYR A 79 -12.67 14.37 6.84
C TYR A 79 -13.07 14.17 5.38
N ARG A 80 -13.91 15.07 4.85
CA ARG A 80 -14.30 15.09 3.44
C ARG A 80 -13.30 15.86 2.58
N SER A 81 -12.67 16.86 3.16
CA SER A 81 -11.68 17.72 2.52
C SER A 81 -10.34 17.70 3.24
N ALA A 82 -9.26 17.75 2.48
CA ALA A 82 -7.92 17.92 3.02
C ALA A 82 -7.74 19.27 3.76
N THR A 83 -8.55 20.28 3.44
CA THR A 83 -8.51 21.59 4.12
C THR A 83 -9.00 21.54 5.57
N ASP A 84 -9.84 20.58 5.88
CA ASP A 84 -10.42 20.42 7.22
C ASP A 84 -9.59 19.46 8.09
N MET A 85 -8.71 18.70 7.46
CA MET A 85 -7.85 17.73 8.12
C MET A 85 -6.63 18.42 8.74
N PRO A 86 -6.27 18.10 10.00
CA PRO A 86 -5.07 18.68 10.61
C PRO A 86 -3.80 18.18 9.88
N SER A 87 -2.72 18.94 10.04
CA SER A 87 -1.41 18.50 9.53
C SER A 87 -0.93 17.25 10.29
N CYS A 88 -0.35 16.30 9.56
CA CYS A 88 0.04 14.99 10.05
C CYS A 88 1.54 14.74 9.87
N ASP A 89 2.15 14.06 10.86
CA ASP A 89 3.56 13.67 10.84
C ASP A 89 3.83 12.48 9.91
N TRP A 90 2.82 11.61 9.77
CA TRP A 90 2.80 10.45 8.88
C TRP A 90 1.59 10.49 7.98
N LEU A 91 1.80 10.21 6.71
CA LEU A 91 0.73 10.10 5.72
C LEU A 91 0.79 8.71 5.07
N LEU A 92 -0.24 7.90 5.28
CA LEU A 92 -0.38 6.58 4.65
C LEU A 92 -1.26 6.72 3.41
N VAL A 93 -0.68 6.44 2.25
CA VAL A 93 -1.37 6.54 0.95
C VAL A 93 -1.89 5.15 0.57
N GLY A 94 -3.18 4.93 0.81
CA GLY A 94 -3.92 3.70 0.48
C GLY A 94 -4.82 3.81 -0.76
N THR A 95 -4.70 4.89 -1.53
CA THR A 95 -5.40 5.04 -2.82
C THR A 95 -4.78 4.13 -3.89
N LYS A 96 -5.54 3.82 -4.94
CA LYS A 96 -4.99 3.17 -6.12
C LYS A 96 -3.98 4.09 -6.83
N SER A 97 -2.94 3.50 -7.44
CA SER A 97 -1.91 4.24 -8.19
C SER A 97 -2.46 5.04 -9.38
N THR A 98 -3.61 4.65 -9.91
CA THR A 98 -4.36 5.39 -10.95
C THR A 98 -4.77 6.80 -10.54
N GLY A 99 -4.75 7.13 -9.24
CA GLY A 99 -5.09 8.44 -8.70
C GLY A 99 -3.89 9.34 -8.35
N ASN A 100 -2.65 8.89 -8.57
CA ASN A 100 -1.43 9.58 -8.08
C ASN A 100 -1.29 11.02 -8.58
N ALA A 101 -1.72 11.32 -9.79
CA ALA A 101 -1.66 12.68 -10.34
C ALA A 101 -2.40 13.74 -9.48
N ALA A 102 -3.44 13.32 -8.77
CA ALA A 102 -4.25 14.22 -7.92
C ALA A 102 -3.73 14.31 -6.47
N LEU A 103 -2.76 13.50 -6.07
CA LEU A 103 -2.33 13.41 -4.66
C LEU A 103 -1.41 14.54 -4.22
N GLY A 104 -0.62 15.13 -5.12
CA GLY A 104 0.34 16.15 -4.78
C GLY A 104 -0.26 17.33 -3.98
N PRO A 105 -1.33 17.99 -4.44
CA PRO A 105 -2.00 19.06 -3.69
C PRO A 105 -2.54 18.59 -2.33
N ILE A 106 -3.14 17.38 -2.28
CA ILE A 106 -3.71 16.81 -1.04
C ILE A 106 -2.61 16.59 -0.01
N ILE A 107 -1.52 15.92 -0.40
CA ILE A 107 -0.40 15.64 0.50
C ILE A 107 0.23 16.94 1.03
N ARG A 108 0.48 17.91 0.15
CA ARG A 108 1.03 19.21 0.58
C ARG A 108 0.12 19.95 1.58
N GLN A 109 -1.20 19.80 1.48
CA GLN A 109 -2.15 20.44 2.38
C GLN A 109 -2.11 19.85 3.78
N VAL A 110 -1.92 18.53 3.91
CA VAL A 110 -2.03 17.82 5.19
C VAL A 110 -0.68 17.36 5.77
N ALA A 111 0.42 17.54 5.05
CA ALA A 111 1.74 17.17 5.54
C ALA A 111 2.27 18.21 6.56
N ALA A 112 2.66 17.76 7.74
CA ALA A 112 3.48 18.56 8.64
C ALA A 112 4.88 18.80 8.02
N PRO A 113 5.65 19.80 8.48
CA PRO A 113 7.06 19.90 8.11
C PRO A 113 7.78 18.58 8.40
N ASP A 114 8.64 18.13 7.48
CA ASP A 114 9.38 16.86 7.60
C ASP A 114 8.49 15.60 7.72
N ALA A 115 7.25 15.67 7.24
CA ALA A 115 6.33 14.53 7.28
C ALA A 115 6.84 13.35 6.44
N LYS A 116 6.43 12.15 6.85
CA LYS A 116 6.78 10.87 6.23
C LYS A 116 5.57 10.35 5.45
N VAL A 117 5.72 10.18 4.14
CA VAL A 117 4.67 9.72 3.23
C VAL A 117 4.95 8.26 2.86
N LEU A 118 4.14 7.35 3.38
CA LEU A 118 4.24 5.91 3.12
C LEU A 118 3.23 5.51 2.06
N LEU A 119 3.71 5.03 0.91
CA LEU A 119 2.87 4.53 -0.16
C LEU A 119 2.58 3.03 0.04
N LEU A 120 1.33 2.70 0.32
CA LEU A 120 0.85 1.32 0.45
C LEU A 120 0.35 0.75 -0.89
N GLN A 121 0.75 1.39 -1.98
CA GLN A 121 0.33 1.07 -3.35
C GLN A 121 1.16 -0.08 -3.94
N ASN A 122 0.55 -0.83 -4.86
CA ASN A 122 1.22 -1.87 -5.64
C ASN A 122 1.92 -1.29 -6.88
N GLY A 123 2.88 -2.07 -7.41
CA GLY A 123 3.54 -1.78 -8.67
C GLY A 123 4.92 -1.15 -8.53
N LEU A 124 5.51 -0.79 -9.64
CA LEU A 124 6.84 -0.20 -9.77
C LEU A 124 6.74 1.31 -10.02
N ALA A 125 7.72 2.07 -9.52
CA ALA A 125 7.88 3.52 -9.74
C ALA A 125 6.69 4.38 -9.23
N VAL A 126 5.91 3.89 -8.27
CA VAL A 126 4.81 4.66 -7.66
C VAL A 126 5.35 5.79 -6.78
N GLU A 127 6.49 5.57 -6.13
CA GLU A 127 7.19 6.57 -5.33
C GLU A 127 7.77 7.68 -6.21
N ASP A 128 8.34 7.34 -7.37
CA ASP A 128 8.91 8.30 -8.31
C ASP A 128 7.85 9.28 -8.82
N GLN A 129 6.63 8.78 -9.10
CA GLN A 129 5.50 9.62 -9.52
C GLN A 129 5.17 10.68 -8.47
N LEU A 130 5.17 10.32 -7.19
CA LEU A 130 4.89 11.27 -6.12
C LEU A 130 6.09 12.17 -5.82
N ARG A 131 7.32 11.65 -5.90
CA ARG A 131 8.52 12.48 -5.71
C ARG A 131 8.54 13.66 -6.67
N ALA A 132 8.14 13.44 -7.92
CA ALA A 132 8.12 14.48 -8.96
C ALA A 132 7.19 15.67 -8.63
N VAL A 133 6.21 15.50 -7.75
CA VAL A 133 5.19 16.52 -7.44
C VAL A 133 5.17 16.95 -5.97
N LEU A 134 6.03 16.38 -5.11
CA LEU A 134 6.11 16.71 -3.69
C LEU A 134 7.39 17.49 -3.36
N PRO A 135 7.36 18.34 -2.31
CA PRO A 135 8.55 19.05 -1.84
C PRO A 135 9.66 18.11 -1.37
N ASP A 136 10.92 18.48 -1.58
CA ASP A 136 12.09 17.70 -1.18
C ASP A 136 12.22 17.49 0.34
N GLY A 137 11.63 18.38 1.13
CA GLY A 137 11.58 18.28 2.59
C GLY A 137 10.70 17.16 3.13
N LEU A 138 9.93 16.45 2.29
CA LEU A 138 9.12 15.31 2.70
C LEU A 138 9.86 13.99 2.44
N HIS A 139 9.83 13.08 3.43
CA HIS A 139 10.29 11.71 3.22
C HIS A 139 9.27 10.90 2.43
N ILE A 140 9.71 10.10 1.49
CA ILE A 140 8.88 9.13 0.77
C ILE A 140 9.38 7.72 1.10
N LEU A 141 8.44 6.87 1.52
CA LEU A 141 8.66 5.47 1.84
C LEU A 141 7.72 4.59 1.00
N GLY A 142 8.16 3.39 0.67
CA GLY A 142 7.31 2.35 0.10
C GLY A 142 6.91 1.33 1.16
N GLY A 143 5.63 0.96 1.17
CA GLY A 143 5.05 -0.09 1.98
C GLY A 143 4.51 -1.22 1.12
N LEU A 144 5.07 -2.42 1.22
CA LEU A 144 4.61 -3.60 0.51
C LEU A 144 3.66 -4.40 1.40
N CYS A 145 2.36 -4.33 1.12
CA CYS A 145 1.33 -4.99 1.92
C CYS A 145 1.18 -6.46 1.52
N PHE A 146 1.42 -7.38 2.44
CA PHE A 146 1.08 -8.80 2.33
C PHE A 146 -0.19 -9.05 3.12
N VAL A 147 -1.33 -8.77 2.49
CA VAL A 147 -2.65 -8.80 3.14
C VAL A 147 -3.73 -9.16 2.13
N CYS A 148 -4.65 -10.01 2.55
CA CYS A 148 -5.86 -10.34 1.81
C CYS A 148 -7.02 -9.52 2.38
N VAL A 149 -7.26 -8.34 1.82
CA VAL A 149 -8.35 -7.44 2.20
C VAL A 149 -9.14 -6.98 1.00
N ASN A 150 -10.44 -6.84 1.18
CA ASN A 150 -11.33 -6.21 0.21
C ASN A 150 -12.41 -5.40 0.92
N ARG A 151 -12.88 -4.35 0.28
CA ARG A 151 -14.03 -3.58 0.76
C ARG A 151 -15.31 -4.29 0.34
N ILE A 152 -16.17 -4.61 1.30
CA ILE A 152 -17.43 -5.33 1.06
C ILE A 152 -18.68 -4.46 1.15
N ALA A 153 -18.57 -3.31 1.83
CA ALA A 153 -19.61 -2.29 1.91
C ALA A 153 -18.94 -0.94 2.27
N PRO A 154 -19.64 0.21 2.15
CA PRO A 154 -19.14 1.48 2.67
C PRO A 154 -18.71 1.35 4.14
N GLY A 155 -17.48 1.76 4.44
CA GLY A 155 -16.90 1.66 5.80
C GLY A 155 -16.63 0.24 6.31
N VAL A 156 -16.82 -0.82 5.50
CA VAL A 156 -16.63 -2.22 5.93
C VAL A 156 -15.59 -2.95 5.09
N VAL A 157 -14.52 -3.39 5.73
CA VAL A 157 -13.43 -4.16 5.13
C VAL A 157 -13.48 -5.61 5.60
N ALA A 158 -13.43 -6.56 4.67
CA ALA A 158 -13.17 -7.96 4.97
C ALA A 158 -11.65 -8.21 4.94
N HIS A 159 -11.12 -8.83 6.01
CA HIS A 159 -9.73 -9.25 6.13
C HIS A 159 -9.67 -10.77 6.27
N GLN A 160 -9.15 -11.44 5.23
CA GLN A 160 -9.16 -12.90 5.14
C GLN A 160 -7.88 -13.53 5.70
N ALA A 161 -6.70 -12.94 5.43
CA ALA A 161 -5.42 -13.53 5.80
C ALA A 161 -4.28 -12.51 5.79
N PHE A 162 -3.18 -12.86 6.45
CA PHE A 162 -1.94 -12.10 6.54
C PHE A 162 -2.11 -10.77 7.27
N GLY A 163 -1.43 -9.71 6.82
CA GLY A 163 -1.53 -8.36 7.40
C GLY A 163 -0.20 -7.63 7.46
N ALA A 164 0.92 -8.31 7.18
CA ALA A 164 2.25 -7.71 7.24
C ALA A 164 2.43 -6.59 6.21
N VAL A 165 3.25 -5.60 6.55
CA VAL A 165 3.67 -4.52 5.65
C VAL A 165 5.18 -4.33 5.72
N SER A 166 5.91 -4.72 4.68
CA SER A 166 7.35 -4.45 4.59
C SER A 166 7.58 -3.00 4.20
N VAL A 167 8.49 -2.30 4.89
CA VAL A 167 8.71 -0.86 4.71
C VAL A 167 10.15 -0.55 4.27
N GLY A 168 10.31 0.39 3.34
CA GLY A 168 11.61 0.80 2.83
C GLY A 168 11.67 2.28 2.48
N TYR A 169 12.86 2.88 2.56
CA TYR A 169 13.08 4.28 2.22
C TYR A 169 13.22 4.44 0.70
N HIS A 170 12.57 5.46 0.15
CA HIS A 170 12.74 5.83 -1.24
C HIS A 170 13.59 7.10 -1.40
N SER A 171 13.13 8.23 -0.84
CA SER A 171 13.76 9.53 -1.03
C SER A 171 13.33 10.54 0.02
N GLY A 172 14.07 11.63 0.13
CA GLY A 172 13.78 12.76 1.02
C GLY A 172 15.03 13.26 1.72
N PRO A 173 14.91 14.05 2.78
CA PRO A 173 16.03 14.77 3.40
C PRO A 173 17.05 13.89 4.14
N ALA A 174 16.76 12.61 4.43
CA ALA A 174 17.73 11.72 5.09
C ALA A 174 18.92 11.44 4.15
N ALA A 175 20.06 12.06 4.43
CA ALA A 175 21.20 12.08 3.51
C ALA A 175 22.02 10.79 3.54
N ASP A 176 22.18 10.18 4.73
CA ASP A 176 22.99 8.98 4.95
C ASP A 176 22.14 7.74 5.26
N GLU A 177 22.78 6.58 5.26
CA GLU A 177 22.10 5.29 5.48
C GLU A 177 21.52 5.18 6.89
N ALA A 178 22.20 5.69 7.90
CA ALA A 178 21.76 5.62 9.30
C ALA A 178 20.49 6.44 9.52
N SER A 179 20.42 7.65 8.97
CA SER A 179 19.22 8.50 9.02
C SER A 179 18.06 7.91 8.22
N ARG A 180 18.32 7.28 7.06
CA ARG A 180 17.28 6.56 6.29
C ARG A 180 16.74 5.37 7.06
N LEU A 181 17.64 4.58 7.67
CA LEU A 181 17.25 3.43 8.49
C LEU A 181 16.41 3.88 9.69
N ALA A 182 16.79 4.94 10.39
CA ALA A 182 16.01 5.46 11.51
C ALA A 182 14.58 5.86 11.13
N VAL A 183 14.38 6.47 9.94
CA VAL A 183 13.04 6.80 9.44
C VAL A 183 12.22 5.54 9.16
N VAL A 184 12.83 4.51 8.55
CA VAL A 184 12.13 3.25 8.23
C VAL A 184 11.82 2.46 9.50
N GLU A 185 12.74 2.42 10.47
CA GLU A 185 12.50 1.77 11.77
C GLU A 185 11.39 2.46 12.56
N ALA A 186 11.32 3.79 12.53
CA ALA A 186 10.22 4.54 13.12
C ALA A 186 8.88 4.15 12.45
N CYS A 187 8.84 4.03 11.11
CA CYS A 187 7.67 3.54 10.39
C CYS A 187 7.29 2.11 10.80
N SER A 188 8.26 1.19 10.82
CA SER A 188 8.08 -0.19 11.26
C SER A 188 7.49 -0.26 12.68
N SER A 189 7.97 0.59 13.58
CA SER A 189 7.52 0.64 14.97
C SER A 189 6.06 1.05 15.11
N LEU A 190 5.53 1.93 14.25
CA LEU A 190 4.10 2.29 14.24
C LEU A 190 3.24 1.03 14.03
N PHE A 191 3.57 0.25 13.01
CA PHE A 191 2.81 -0.96 12.68
C PHE A 191 2.99 -2.06 13.73
N LYS A 192 4.22 -2.27 14.23
CA LYS A 192 4.49 -3.25 15.29
C LYS A 192 3.72 -2.92 16.58
N THR A 193 3.60 -1.65 16.93
CA THR A 193 2.78 -1.19 18.06
C THR A 193 1.29 -1.52 17.84
N ALA A 194 0.85 -1.53 16.57
CA ALA A 194 -0.51 -1.92 16.21
C ALA A 194 -0.69 -3.45 16.05
N GLY A 195 0.29 -4.25 16.43
CA GLY A 195 0.25 -5.71 16.31
C GLY A 195 0.40 -6.23 14.87
N ILE A 196 0.99 -5.42 13.98
CA ILE A 196 1.22 -5.75 12.58
C ILE A 196 2.71 -6.00 12.37
N ASP A 197 3.05 -7.12 11.77
CA ASP A 197 4.43 -7.38 11.37
C ASP A 197 4.87 -6.40 10.26
N ALA A 198 6.02 -5.75 10.49
CA ALA A 198 6.51 -4.68 9.61
C ALA A 198 8.04 -4.77 9.43
N PRO A 199 8.53 -5.76 8.68
CA PRO A 199 9.95 -5.88 8.41
C PRO A 199 10.49 -4.71 7.59
N VAL A 200 11.75 -4.32 7.88
CA VAL A 200 12.48 -3.29 7.15
C VAL A 200 13.11 -3.90 5.90
N MET A 201 12.97 -3.24 4.77
CA MET A 201 13.57 -3.63 3.50
C MET A 201 14.87 -2.87 3.26
N ALA A 202 15.96 -3.58 3.03
CA ALA A 202 17.23 -2.99 2.67
C ALA A 202 17.22 -2.36 1.26
N ASN A 203 16.44 -2.93 0.33
CA ASN A 203 16.31 -2.46 -1.05
C ASN A 203 14.84 -2.47 -1.47
N LEU A 204 14.24 -1.29 -1.47
CA LEU A 204 12.83 -1.10 -1.83
C LEU A 204 12.54 -1.51 -3.28
N GLN A 205 13.42 -1.17 -4.23
CA GLN A 205 13.20 -1.49 -5.64
C GLN A 205 13.23 -3.01 -5.88
N GLN A 206 14.18 -3.72 -5.28
CA GLN A 206 14.22 -5.18 -5.34
C GLN A 206 12.95 -5.80 -4.75
N ALA A 207 12.48 -5.30 -3.61
CA ALA A 207 11.26 -5.78 -2.98
C ALA A 207 10.01 -5.49 -3.84
N ARG A 208 9.97 -4.35 -4.56
CA ARG A 208 8.94 -4.06 -5.56
C ARG A 208 8.91 -5.12 -6.66
N TRP A 209 10.07 -5.49 -7.21
CA TRP A 209 10.18 -6.56 -8.19
C TRP A 209 9.76 -7.92 -7.62
N GLN A 210 10.18 -8.26 -6.40
CA GLN A 210 9.75 -9.48 -5.74
C GLN A 210 8.22 -9.58 -5.65
N LYS A 211 7.55 -8.49 -5.29
CA LYS A 211 6.09 -8.47 -5.22
C LYS A 211 5.43 -8.58 -6.59
N LEU A 212 6.04 -8.03 -7.63
CA LEU A 212 5.54 -8.14 -9.00
C LEU A 212 5.56 -9.59 -9.53
N VAL A 213 6.47 -10.44 -9.05
CA VAL A 213 6.50 -11.86 -9.44
C VAL A 213 5.17 -12.54 -9.12
N TRP A 214 4.51 -12.18 -8.02
CA TRP A 214 3.16 -12.65 -7.69
C TRP A 214 2.08 -11.80 -8.34
N ASN A 215 2.19 -10.47 -8.26
CA ASN A 215 1.12 -9.57 -8.69
C ASN A 215 0.85 -9.66 -10.20
N VAL A 216 1.87 -9.73 -11.04
CA VAL A 216 1.70 -9.75 -12.50
C VAL A 216 0.82 -10.92 -12.96
N PRO A 217 1.13 -12.19 -12.65
CA PRO A 217 0.28 -13.28 -13.10
C PRO A 217 -1.07 -13.30 -12.40
N TYR A 218 -1.13 -13.21 -11.07
CA TYR A 218 -2.40 -13.43 -10.37
C TYR A 218 -3.38 -12.27 -10.51
N ASN A 219 -2.94 -11.00 -10.46
CA ASN A 219 -3.85 -9.89 -10.71
C ASN A 219 -4.41 -9.94 -12.16
N GLY A 220 -3.53 -10.19 -13.14
CA GLY A 220 -3.93 -10.18 -14.54
C GLY A 220 -4.83 -11.35 -14.91
N LEU A 221 -4.40 -12.57 -14.59
CA LEU A 221 -5.16 -13.76 -14.97
C LEU A 221 -6.47 -13.89 -14.18
N SER A 222 -6.50 -13.50 -12.90
CA SER A 222 -7.74 -13.50 -12.14
C SER A 222 -8.79 -12.54 -12.75
N ALA A 223 -8.36 -11.36 -13.19
CA ALA A 223 -9.23 -10.42 -13.88
C ALA A 223 -9.64 -10.93 -15.27
N LEU A 224 -8.69 -11.43 -16.08
CA LEU A 224 -8.92 -11.88 -17.44
C LEU A 224 -9.83 -13.12 -17.50
N LEU A 225 -9.58 -14.11 -16.62
CA LEU A 225 -10.27 -15.40 -16.61
C LEU A 225 -11.43 -15.45 -15.60
N GLN A 226 -11.65 -14.38 -14.83
CA GLN A 226 -12.70 -14.29 -13.80
C GLN A 226 -12.64 -15.44 -12.78
N ALA A 227 -11.41 -15.83 -12.38
CA ALA A 227 -11.16 -16.93 -11.46
C ALA A 227 -10.35 -16.49 -10.24
N GLY A 228 -10.59 -17.11 -9.09
CA GLY A 228 -9.74 -16.99 -7.90
C GLY A 228 -8.46 -17.82 -8.02
N THR A 229 -7.57 -17.68 -7.03
CA THR A 229 -6.28 -18.38 -7.01
C THR A 229 -6.43 -19.91 -7.06
N THR A 230 -7.41 -20.47 -6.36
CA THR A 230 -7.66 -21.93 -6.38
C THR A 230 -8.02 -22.40 -7.79
N GLY A 231 -8.91 -21.71 -8.50
CA GLY A 231 -9.29 -22.06 -9.87
C GLY A 231 -8.11 -21.99 -10.83
N LEU A 232 -7.32 -20.91 -10.73
CA LEU A 232 -6.13 -20.70 -11.57
C LEU A 232 -5.04 -21.75 -11.31
N MET A 233 -4.86 -22.18 -10.07
CA MET A 233 -3.80 -23.12 -9.67
C MET A 233 -4.17 -24.60 -9.90
N SER A 234 -5.47 -24.93 -9.94
CA SER A 234 -5.95 -26.29 -10.19
C SER A 234 -5.94 -26.69 -11.66
N ASP A 235 -5.99 -25.71 -12.57
CA ASP A 235 -5.88 -25.98 -14.00
C ASP A 235 -4.41 -26.05 -14.44
N PRO A 236 -3.95 -27.11 -15.11
CA PRO A 236 -2.56 -27.31 -15.46
C PRO A 236 -2.02 -26.26 -16.45
N ASP A 237 -2.83 -25.78 -17.40
CA ASP A 237 -2.39 -24.83 -18.41
C ASP A 237 -2.30 -23.42 -17.82
N SER A 238 -3.26 -23.02 -16.98
CA SER A 238 -3.18 -21.73 -16.29
C SER A 238 -2.03 -21.70 -15.27
N ARG A 239 -1.78 -22.81 -14.56
CA ARG A 239 -0.63 -22.94 -13.65
C ARG A 239 0.72 -22.83 -14.40
N ALA A 240 0.83 -23.48 -15.57
CA ALA A 240 2.03 -23.36 -16.43
C ALA A 240 2.23 -21.93 -16.92
N LEU A 241 1.16 -21.24 -17.32
CA LEU A 241 1.21 -19.82 -17.72
C LEU A 241 1.60 -18.92 -16.56
N ILE A 242 1.06 -19.12 -15.35
CA ILE A 242 1.47 -18.39 -14.14
C ILE A 242 2.96 -18.53 -13.92
N ARG A 243 3.48 -19.76 -13.96
CA ARG A 243 4.93 -20.03 -13.81
C ARG A 243 5.74 -19.29 -14.85
N ALA A 244 5.36 -19.36 -16.11
CA ALA A 244 6.07 -18.69 -17.20
C ALA A 244 6.07 -17.15 -17.07
N LEU A 245 4.96 -16.55 -16.61
CA LEU A 245 4.87 -15.12 -16.31
C LEU A 245 5.76 -14.74 -15.11
N MET A 246 5.78 -15.55 -14.05
CA MET A 246 6.67 -15.33 -12.90
C MET A 246 8.15 -15.36 -13.34
N ASP A 247 8.53 -16.34 -14.14
CA ASP A 247 9.91 -16.48 -14.62
C ASP A 247 10.33 -15.29 -15.51
N GLU A 248 9.43 -14.75 -16.34
CA GLU A 248 9.70 -13.52 -17.10
C GLU A 248 9.91 -12.31 -16.18
N VAL A 249 9.11 -12.16 -15.11
CA VAL A 249 9.28 -11.06 -14.15
C VAL A 249 10.60 -11.20 -13.39
N VAL A 250 10.99 -12.41 -13.00
CA VAL A 250 12.29 -12.69 -12.34
C VAL A 250 13.44 -12.29 -13.27
N GLN A 251 13.38 -12.66 -14.55
CA GLN A 251 14.40 -12.30 -15.55
C GLN A 251 14.41 -10.80 -15.83
N GLY A 252 13.24 -10.16 -15.89
CA GLY A 252 13.12 -8.70 -16.02
C GLY A 252 13.76 -7.96 -14.85
N ALA A 253 13.51 -8.43 -13.61
CA ALA A 253 14.17 -7.90 -12.42
C ALA A 253 15.70 -8.04 -12.48
N GLN A 254 16.19 -9.21 -12.91
CA GLN A 254 17.63 -9.48 -13.07
C GLN A 254 18.24 -8.57 -14.13
N ALA A 255 17.60 -8.37 -15.26
CA ALA A 255 18.05 -7.44 -16.30
C ALA A 255 18.17 -5.99 -15.76
N CYS A 256 17.25 -5.61 -14.85
CA CYS A 256 17.29 -4.31 -14.16
C CYS A 256 18.29 -4.26 -12.97
N GLY A 257 19.13 -5.28 -12.76
CA GLY A 257 20.13 -5.32 -11.70
C GLY A 257 19.63 -5.80 -10.34
N HIS A 258 18.42 -6.40 -10.28
CA HIS A 258 17.82 -6.92 -9.05
C HIS A 258 17.83 -8.45 -9.05
N THR A 259 18.77 -9.04 -8.32
CA THR A 259 18.87 -10.51 -8.22
C THR A 259 17.84 -11.05 -7.22
N LEU A 260 16.97 -11.94 -7.68
CA LEU A 260 16.01 -12.68 -6.85
C LEU A 260 16.51 -14.10 -6.63
N PRO A 261 16.08 -14.80 -5.54
CA PRO A 261 16.43 -16.21 -5.33
C PRO A 261 16.04 -17.07 -6.55
N ALA A 262 16.86 -18.07 -6.89
CA ALA A 262 16.64 -18.89 -8.07
C ALA A 262 15.32 -19.71 -8.02
N ASP A 263 14.88 -20.05 -6.82
CA ASP A 263 13.65 -20.81 -6.54
C ASP A 263 12.45 -19.89 -6.20
N PHE A 264 12.58 -18.56 -6.33
CA PHE A 264 11.60 -17.59 -5.84
C PHE A 264 10.21 -17.80 -6.46
N ALA A 265 10.12 -18.02 -7.78
CA ALA A 265 8.86 -18.32 -8.45
C ALA A 265 8.23 -19.65 -7.93
N GLN A 266 9.05 -20.69 -7.72
CA GLN A 266 8.56 -21.94 -7.15
C GLN A 266 8.08 -21.79 -5.70
N HIS A 267 8.78 -21.02 -4.90
CA HIS A 267 8.36 -20.68 -3.54
C HIS A 267 6.99 -19.99 -3.53
N LEU A 268 6.77 -19.00 -4.39
CA LEU A 268 5.50 -18.29 -4.47
C LEU A 268 4.35 -19.19 -4.97
N LEU A 269 4.60 -20.13 -5.89
CA LEU A 269 3.60 -21.14 -6.26
C LEU A 269 3.21 -21.99 -5.04
N SER A 270 4.20 -22.47 -4.27
CA SER A 270 3.94 -23.31 -3.08
C SER A 270 3.17 -22.54 -1.99
N VAL A 271 3.49 -21.25 -1.79
CA VAL A 271 2.73 -20.38 -0.88
C VAL A 271 1.27 -20.26 -1.35
N THR A 272 1.06 -20.04 -2.66
CA THR A 272 -0.29 -19.91 -3.23
C THR A 272 -1.08 -21.22 -3.14
N ASP A 273 -0.44 -22.37 -3.32
CA ASP A 273 -1.08 -23.68 -3.13
C ASP A 273 -1.64 -23.89 -1.71
N SER A 274 -1.00 -23.29 -0.71
CA SER A 274 -1.43 -23.40 0.70
C SER A 274 -2.48 -22.34 1.11
N MET A 275 -2.78 -21.37 0.25
CA MET A 275 -3.75 -20.31 0.55
C MET A 275 -5.19 -20.80 0.34
N SER A 276 -6.12 -20.26 1.13
CA SER A 276 -7.54 -20.28 0.77
C SER A 276 -7.78 -19.55 -0.54
N ASP A 277 -8.88 -19.84 -1.26
CA ASP A 277 -9.22 -19.14 -2.48
C ASP A 277 -9.24 -17.62 -2.27
N TYR A 278 -8.44 -16.94 -3.06
CA TYR A 278 -8.32 -15.49 -3.00
C TYR A 278 -8.57 -14.87 -4.36
N LYS A 279 -9.37 -13.80 -4.35
CA LYS A 279 -9.61 -12.96 -5.53
C LYS A 279 -8.75 -11.70 -5.38
N PRO A 280 -7.68 -11.54 -6.17
CA PRO A 280 -6.80 -10.37 -6.12
C PRO A 280 -7.53 -9.06 -6.41
N SER A 281 -6.93 -7.93 -6.02
CA SER A 281 -7.57 -6.61 -6.12
C SER A 281 -8.07 -6.27 -7.53
N MET A 282 -7.32 -6.65 -8.56
CA MET A 282 -7.69 -6.37 -9.96
C MET A 282 -8.92 -7.15 -10.42
N TYR A 283 -9.19 -8.34 -9.85
CA TYR A 283 -10.45 -9.06 -10.05
C TYR A 283 -11.65 -8.21 -9.62
N HIS A 284 -11.57 -7.64 -8.41
CA HIS A 284 -12.63 -6.78 -7.88
C HIS A 284 -12.73 -5.47 -8.66
N ASP A 285 -11.58 -4.89 -9.07
CA ASP A 285 -11.57 -3.67 -9.88
C ASP A 285 -12.33 -3.87 -11.21
N LEU A 286 -12.09 -5.00 -11.87
CA LEU A 286 -12.79 -5.34 -13.10
C LEU A 286 -14.28 -5.58 -12.87
N ALA A 287 -14.64 -6.38 -11.85
CA ALA A 287 -16.03 -6.68 -11.50
C ALA A 287 -16.86 -5.42 -11.19
N GLU A 288 -16.23 -4.42 -10.56
CA GLU A 288 -16.85 -3.14 -10.23
C GLU A 288 -16.59 -2.05 -11.30
N LYS A 289 -16.07 -2.43 -12.47
CA LYS A 289 -15.75 -1.54 -13.60
C LYS A 289 -14.84 -0.37 -13.19
N ARG A 290 -13.96 -0.56 -12.19
CA ARG A 290 -12.96 0.44 -11.79
C ARG A 290 -11.75 0.40 -12.72
N PRO A 291 -11.02 1.52 -12.88
CA PRO A 291 -9.75 1.53 -13.62
C PRO A 291 -8.75 0.54 -13.03
N LEU A 292 -8.12 -0.25 -13.90
CA LEU A 292 -7.10 -1.21 -13.51
C LEU A 292 -5.74 -0.53 -13.30
N GLU A 293 -4.90 -1.03 -12.37
CA GLU A 293 -3.56 -0.49 -12.08
C GLU A 293 -2.51 -0.93 -13.10
N LEU A 294 -2.83 -0.81 -14.40
CA LEU A 294 -2.00 -1.34 -15.50
C LEU A 294 -0.67 -0.63 -15.63
N GLU A 295 -0.63 0.67 -15.35
CA GLU A 295 0.60 1.46 -15.45
C GLU A 295 1.66 0.93 -14.47
N ALA A 296 1.32 0.83 -13.19
CA ALA A 296 2.27 0.49 -12.14
C ALA A 296 2.63 -1.01 -12.12
N ILE A 297 1.67 -1.90 -12.44
CA ILE A 297 1.88 -3.35 -12.34
C ILE A 297 2.47 -3.93 -13.64
N TYR A 298 2.20 -3.33 -14.80
CA TYR A 298 2.62 -3.87 -16.10
C TYR A 298 3.47 -2.90 -16.92
N ALA A 299 2.97 -1.70 -17.24
CA ALA A 299 3.65 -0.80 -18.18
C ALA A 299 5.03 -0.37 -17.66
N ARG A 300 5.14 -0.01 -16.39
CA ARG A 300 6.44 0.39 -15.78
C ARG A 300 7.45 -0.75 -15.74
N PRO A 301 7.12 -1.96 -15.25
CA PRO A 301 8.05 -3.09 -15.32
C PRO A 301 8.46 -3.46 -16.74
N LEU A 302 7.51 -3.47 -17.70
CA LEU A 302 7.81 -3.72 -19.12
C LEU A 302 8.78 -2.69 -19.68
N ALA A 303 8.57 -1.41 -19.42
CA ALA A 303 9.45 -0.34 -19.88
C ALA A 303 10.85 -0.43 -19.25
N ALA A 304 10.92 -0.73 -17.94
CA ALA A 304 12.19 -0.89 -17.24
C ALA A 304 13.01 -2.07 -17.79
N ALA A 305 12.38 -3.24 -17.94
CA ALA A 305 13.03 -4.42 -18.50
C ALA A 305 13.48 -4.20 -19.95
N GLN A 306 12.66 -3.55 -20.78
CA GLN A 306 13.00 -3.22 -22.16
C GLN A 306 14.18 -2.27 -22.25
N ALA A 307 14.23 -1.24 -21.39
CA ALA A 307 15.36 -0.33 -21.30
C ALA A 307 16.66 -1.04 -20.88
N ALA A 308 16.54 -2.12 -20.09
CA ALA A 308 17.63 -3.00 -19.69
C ALA A 308 17.95 -4.11 -20.73
N GLY A 309 17.32 -4.10 -21.90
CA GLY A 309 17.56 -5.04 -22.99
C GLY A 309 16.82 -6.37 -22.90
N PHE A 310 15.82 -6.49 -22.01
CA PHE A 310 15.03 -7.72 -21.85
C PHE A 310 13.56 -7.52 -22.24
N ASP A 311 13.03 -8.39 -23.09
CA ASP A 311 11.63 -8.37 -23.53
C ASP A 311 10.79 -9.39 -22.73
N MET A 312 9.86 -8.90 -21.92
CA MET A 312 8.87 -9.72 -21.22
C MET A 312 7.65 -9.97 -22.12
N ALA A 313 7.79 -10.81 -23.15
CA ALA A 313 6.78 -10.97 -24.21
C ALA A 313 5.43 -11.49 -23.71
N ARG A 314 5.39 -12.45 -22.77
CA ARG A 314 4.13 -12.97 -22.18
C ARG A 314 3.46 -11.95 -21.29
N VAL A 315 4.22 -11.24 -20.46
CA VAL A 315 3.73 -10.14 -19.64
C VAL A 315 3.14 -9.03 -20.51
N ARG A 316 3.79 -8.72 -21.65
CA ARG A 316 3.29 -7.74 -22.63
C ARG A 316 1.96 -8.19 -23.24
N ALA A 317 1.82 -9.46 -23.62
CA ALA A 317 0.58 -10.00 -24.17
C ALA A 317 -0.57 -9.91 -23.16
N LEU A 318 -0.32 -10.28 -21.89
CA LEU A 318 -1.30 -10.14 -20.82
C LEU A 318 -1.69 -8.68 -20.59
N TYR A 319 -0.71 -7.77 -20.54
CA TYR A 319 -0.95 -6.32 -20.44
C TYR A 319 -1.84 -5.80 -21.57
N GLN A 320 -1.60 -6.21 -22.83
CA GLN A 320 -2.38 -5.77 -23.98
C GLN A 320 -3.84 -6.23 -23.90
N ALA A 321 -4.09 -7.47 -23.45
CA ALA A 321 -5.45 -7.98 -23.24
C ALA A 321 -6.18 -7.18 -22.13
N LEU A 322 -5.51 -6.96 -21.02
CA LEU A 322 -6.07 -6.17 -19.91
C LEU A 322 -6.31 -4.71 -20.28
N ALA A 323 -5.42 -4.10 -21.08
CA ALA A 323 -5.58 -2.73 -21.54
C ALA A 323 -6.80 -2.58 -22.49
N PHE A 324 -7.12 -3.60 -23.29
CA PHE A 324 -8.36 -3.62 -24.08
C PHE A 324 -9.59 -3.56 -23.18
N ILE A 325 -9.61 -4.41 -22.14
CA ILE A 325 -10.73 -4.47 -21.18
C ILE A 325 -10.87 -3.15 -20.38
N ASP A 326 -9.73 -2.60 -19.90
CA ASP A 326 -9.73 -1.36 -19.11
C ASP A 326 -10.27 -0.16 -19.90
N ARG A 327 -9.97 -0.07 -21.20
CA ARG A 327 -10.55 0.97 -22.08
C ARG A 327 -12.06 0.87 -22.14
N GLY A 328 -12.61 -0.33 -22.30
CA GLY A 328 -14.06 -0.55 -22.29
C GLY A 328 -14.70 -0.14 -20.95
N ASN A 329 -14.07 -0.46 -19.82
CA ASN A 329 -14.54 -0.06 -18.49
C ASN A 329 -14.55 1.47 -18.31
N ARG A 330 -13.54 2.18 -18.82
CA ARG A 330 -13.44 3.65 -18.71
C ARG A 330 -14.53 4.32 -19.53
N GLN A 331 -14.76 3.87 -20.76
CA GLN A 331 -15.82 4.39 -21.64
C GLN A 331 -17.20 4.22 -21.01
N ALA A 332 -17.50 3.03 -20.49
CA ALA A 332 -18.79 2.76 -19.84
C ALA A 332 -19.05 3.62 -18.59
N ARG A 333 -18.00 4.15 -17.94
CA ARG A 333 -18.11 5.06 -16.78
C ARG A 333 -18.28 6.53 -17.17
N GLU A 334 -17.79 6.93 -18.32
CA GLU A 334 -17.96 8.29 -18.84
C GLU A 334 -19.40 8.48 -19.41
N GLU A 335 -20.04 7.38 -19.81
CA GLU A 335 -21.41 7.36 -20.35
C GLU A 335 -22.50 7.21 -19.26
N SER A 336 -22.13 6.87 -18.01
CA SER A 336 -23.04 6.66 -16.87
C SER A 336 -23.02 7.85 -15.90
#